data_0ab2c566f7d09685acda74d6172f7e19
#
_entry.id   0ab2c566f7d09685acda74d6172f7e19
#
_cell.length_a   1.000
_cell.length_b   1.000
_cell.length_c   1.000
_cell.angle_alpha   90.00
_cell.angle_beta   90.00
_cell.angle_gamma   90.00
#
_symmetry.space_group_name_H-M   'P 1'
#
loop_
_entity.id
_entity.type
_entity.pdbx_description
1 polymer ?
#
loop_
_entity_poly.entity_id
_entity_poly.type
_entity_poly.pdbx_seq_one_letter_code
_entity_poly.pdbx_strand_id
1 'polypeptide(L)'
;MNPTDPFVQLYGHLDAALLADEQFVSEFKNSATLLKVQKGDYLLRAGEVCSEGYFINKGLFLHLFINDQGNESVMGFSVDNFYPFLSSISYFTKTPSDFEILAMEDAELIC
;
A
#
# COMPACT_ATOMS: atom_id res chain seq x y z
N MET A 1 -6.04 19.34 -12.36
CA MET A 1 -6.17 18.43 -11.22
C MET A 1 -6.32 19.27 -9.95
N ASN A 2 -7.29 18.94 -9.11
CA ASN A 2 -7.56 19.69 -7.88
C ASN A 2 -6.48 19.35 -6.83
N PRO A 3 -5.73 20.33 -6.29
CA PRO A 3 -4.69 20.06 -5.29
C PRO A 3 -5.22 19.49 -3.98
N THR A 4 -6.54 19.60 -3.71
CA THR A 4 -7.17 18.99 -2.53
C THR A 4 -7.64 17.55 -2.80
N ASP A 5 -7.51 17.05 -4.03
CA ASP A 5 -7.87 15.69 -4.38
C ASP A 5 -6.90 14.72 -3.67
N PRO A 6 -7.42 13.79 -2.83
CA PRO A 6 -6.55 12.86 -2.10
C PRO A 6 -5.76 11.91 -3.02
N PHE A 7 -6.13 11.79 -4.28
CA PHE A 7 -5.45 10.93 -5.24
C PHE A 7 -4.32 11.64 -6.02
N VAL A 8 -4.03 12.90 -5.71
CA VAL A 8 -3.10 13.70 -6.51
C VAL A 8 -1.70 13.09 -6.59
N GLN A 9 -1.21 12.51 -5.50
CA GLN A 9 0.11 11.86 -5.50
C GLN A 9 0.14 10.61 -6.36
N LEU A 10 -0.93 9.82 -6.30
CA LEU A 10 -1.03 8.61 -7.12
C LEU A 10 -1.04 8.97 -8.61
N TYR A 11 -1.74 10.04 -8.98
CA TYR A 11 -1.78 10.49 -10.37
C TYR A 11 -0.39 10.81 -10.90
N GLY A 12 0.50 11.31 -10.05
CA GLY A 12 1.88 11.58 -10.42
C GLY A 12 2.68 10.34 -10.83
N HIS A 13 2.22 9.14 -10.49
CA HIS A 13 2.84 7.87 -10.84
C HIS A 13 2.14 7.16 -12.01
N LEU A 14 1.07 7.73 -12.55
CA LEU A 14 0.33 7.15 -13.65
C LEU A 14 0.75 7.76 -14.98
N ASP A 15 0.57 6.99 -16.05
CA ASP A 15 0.81 7.44 -17.41
C ASP A 15 -0.13 8.61 -17.75
N ALA A 16 0.42 9.66 -18.37
CA ALA A 16 -0.35 10.84 -18.76
C ALA A 16 -1.50 10.50 -19.71
N ALA A 17 -1.34 9.50 -20.57
CA ALA A 17 -2.41 9.07 -21.48
C ALA A 17 -3.59 8.48 -20.71
N LEU A 18 -3.33 7.75 -19.61
CA LEU A 18 -4.39 7.22 -18.75
C LEU A 18 -5.11 8.35 -18.01
N LEU A 19 -4.37 9.36 -17.55
CA LEU A 19 -4.97 10.50 -16.85
C LEU A 19 -5.83 11.38 -17.77
N ALA A 20 -5.54 11.38 -19.07
CA ALA A 20 -6.34 12.09 -20.05
C ALA A 20 -7.66 11.38 -20.39
N ASP A 21 -7.79 10.10 -20.03
CA ASP A 21 -9.01 9.33 -20.22
C ASP A 21 -9.96 9.56 -19.04
N GLU A 22 -10.99 10.37 -19.25
CA GLU A 22 -11.95 10.71 -18.19
C GLU A 22 -12.71 9.48 -17.67
N GLN A 23 -12.99 8.52 -18.53
CA GLN A 23 -13.66 7.29 -18.14
C GLN A 23 -12.77 6.46 -17.21
N PHE A 24 -11.48 6.33 -17.55
CA PHE A 24 -10.52 5.62 -16.70
C PHE A 24 -10.43 6.26 -15.32
N VAL A 25 -10.26 7.58 -15.24
CA VAL A 25 -10.15 8.30 -13.96
C VAL A 25 -11.42 8.15 -13.14
N SER A 26 -12.59 8.25 -13.77
CA SER A 26 -13.87 8.07 -13.09
C SER A 26 -14.02 6.65 -12.51
N GLU A 27 -13.74 5.63 -13.31
CA GLU A 27 -13.81 4.24 -12.86
C GLU A 27 -12.79 3.95 -11.75
N PHE A 28 -11.58 4.49 -11.87
CA PHE A 28 -10.56 4.35 -10.86
C PHE A 28 -11.01 4.95 -9.53
N LYS A 29 -11.53 6.19 -9.54
CA LYS A 29 -12.02 6.84 -8.32
C LYS A 29 -13.18 6.10 -7.68
N ASN A 30 -14.05 5.49 -8.49
CA ASN A 30 -15.20 4.73 -7.99
C ASN A 30 -14.78 3.41 -7.34
N SER A 31 -13.66 2.81 -7.78
CA SER A 31 -13.20 1.52 -7.26
C SER A 31 -12.13 1.67 -6.17
N ALA A 32 -11.43 2.79 -6.12
CA ALA A 32 -10.38 3.04 -5.13
C ALA A 32 -10.98 3.53 -3.81
N THR A 33 -10.41 3.05 -2.71
CA THR A 33 -10.88 3.38 -1.36
C THR A 33 -9.75 4.01 -0.57
N LEU A 34 -10.07 5.09 0.17
CA LEU A 34 -9.15 5.67 1.14
C LEU A 34 -9.23 4.88 2.44
N LEU A 35 -8.07 4.49 2.96
CA LEU A 35 -7.95 3.77 4.22
C LEU A 35 -7.01 4.53 5.14
N LYS A 36 -7.47 4.83 6.36
CA LYS A 36 -6.64 5.43 7.40
C LYS A 36 -6.16 4.34 8.33
N VAL A 37 -4.85 4.35 8.60
CA VAL A 37 -4.16 3.35 9.41
C VAL A 37 -3.46 4.06 10.54
N GLN A 38 -3.53 3.51 11.75
CA GLN A 38 -2.87 4.08 12.91
C GLN A 38 -1.49 3.47 13.10
N LYS A 39 -0.58 4.25 13.68
CA LYS A 39 0.74 3.77 14.09
C LYS A 39 0.59 2.49 14.91
N GLY A 40 1.36 1.47 14.56
CA GLY A 40 1.32 0.18 15.24
C GLY A 40 0.36 -0.83 14.64
N ASP A 41 -0.51 -0.42 13.70
CA ASP A 41 -1.39 -1.34 13.01
C ASP A 41 -0.61 -2.17 11.98
N TYR A 42 -1.04 -3.42 11.80
CA TYR A 42 -0.52 -4.31 10.78
C TYR A 42 -1.48 -4.35 9.59
N LEU A 43 -0.97 -4.09 8.40
CA LEU A 43 -1.74 -4.29 7.16
C LEU A 43 -1.76 -5.77 6.76
N LEU A 44 -0.71 -6.49 7.14
CA LEU A 44 -0.56 -7.91 6.83
C LEU A 44 0.21 -8.56 7.97
N ARG A 45 -0.29 -9.70 8.44
CA ARG A 45 0.38 -10.53 9.45
C ARG A 45 0.85 -11.83 8.81
N ALA A 46 1.91 -12.42 9.37
CA ALA A 46 2.40 -13.73 8.95
C ALA A 46 1.27 -14.76 9.03
N GLY A 47 1.14 -15.57 8.00
CA GLY A 47 0.10 -16.59 7.88
C GLY A 47 -1.17 -16.11 7.17
N GLU A 48 -1.33 -14.79 6.98
CA GLU A 48 -2.46 -14.24 6.22
C GLU A 48 -2.15 -14.24 4.73
N VAL A 49 -3.20 -14.34 3.90
CA VAL A 49 -3.11 -14.15 2.46
C VAL A 49 -3.35 -12.68 2.16
N CYS A 50 -2.39 -12.04 1.47
CA CYS A 50 -2.52 -10.65 1.06
C CYS A 50 -3.54 -10.55 -0.07
N SER A 51 -4.62 -9.81 0.14
CA SER A 51 -5.72 -9.70 -0.82
C SER A 51 -5.69 -8.41 -1.63
N GLU A 52 -4.88 -7.42 -1.24
CA GLU A 52 -4.87 -6.11 -1.87
C GLU A 52 -3.47 -5.55 -2.01
N GLY A 53 -3.29 -4.70 -3.04
CA GLY A 53 -2.15 -3.79 -3.12
C GLY A 53 -2.57 -2.41 -2.64
N TYR A 54 -1.61 -1.62 -2.19
CA TYR A 54 -1.87 -0.29 -1.64
C TYR A 54 -0.93 0.75 -2.24
N PHE A 55 -1.42 1.98 -2.34
CA PHE A 55 -0.58 3.14 -2.60
C PHE A 55 -0.53 3.99 -1.33
N ILE A 56 0.67 4.36 -0.89
CA ILE A 56 0.87 5.17 0.31
C ILE A 56 0.75 6.64 -0.06
N ASN A 57 -0.37 7.25 0.36
CA ASN A 57 -0.57 8.68 0.20
C ASN A 57 0.21 9.46 1.27
N LYS A 58 0.26 8.90 2.47
CA LYS A 58 1.03 9.44 3.60
C LYS A 58 1.38 8.29 4.54
N GLY A 59 2.63 8.20 4.96
CA GLY A 59 3.03 7.27 6.00
C GLY A 59 4.29 6.49 5.68
N LEU A 60 4.69 5.68 6.66
CA LEU A 60 5.87 4.82 6.62
C LEU A 60 5.50 3.44 7.13
N PHE A 61 5.86 2.42 6.36
CA PHE A 61 5.60 1.02 6.71
C PHE A 61 6.91 0.23 6.67
N LEU A 62 7.06 -0.67 7.64
CA LEU A 62 8.15 -1.65 7.64
C LEU A 62 7.66 -2.97 7.09
N HIS A 63 8.52 -3.65 6.35
CA HIS A 63 8.33 -5.03 5.89
C HIS A 63 9.21 -5.92 6.79
N LEU A 64 8.56 -6.82 7.53
CA LEU A 64 9.20 -7.72 8.46
C LEU A 64 9.11 -9.15 7.95
N PHE A 65 10.22 -9.88 7.97
CA PHE A 65 10.23 -11.32 7.71
C PHE A 65 10.14 -12.07 9.04
N ILE A 66 9.26 -13.06 9.09
CA ILE A 66 9.06 -13.91 10.26
C ILE A 66 9.57 -15.31 9.92
N ASN A 67 10.60 -15.77 10.62
CA ASN A 67 11.14 -17.11 10.39
C ASN A 67 10.33 -18.19 11.11
N ASP A 68 10.69 -19.46 10.92
CA ASP A 68 9.97 -20.60 11.50
C ASP A 68 9.97 -20.59 13.02
N GLN A 69 10.91 -19.89 13.65
CA GLN A 69 11.02 -19.76 15.10
C GLN A 69 10.29 -18.54 15.65
N GLY A 70 9.62 -17.76 14.77
CA GLY A 70 8.91 -16.57 15.16
C GLY A 70 9.78 -15.33 15.32
N ASN A 71 11.06 -15.38 14.92
CA ASN A 71 11.96 -14.22 14.99
C ASN A 71 11.72 -13.28 13.82
N GLU A 72 11.75 -11.98 14.11
CA GLU A 72 11.51 -10.92 13.13
C GLU A 72 12.82 -10.35 12.58
N SER A 73 12.83 -10.04 11.29
CA SER A 73 13.92 -9.31 10.63
C SER A 73 13.35 -8.23 9.75
N VAL A 74 13.89 -7.01 9.85
CA VAL A 74 13.47 -5.91 8.97
C VAL A 74 14.06 -6.14 7.58
N MET A 75 13.21 -6.30 6.58
CA MET A 75 13.63 -6.56 5.20
C MET A 75 13.57 -5.32 4.32
N GLY A 76 12.86 -4.28 4.75
CA GLY A 76 12.75 -3.07 3.97
C GLY A 76 11.64 -2.17 4.50
N PHE A 77 11.36 -1.12 3.74
CA PHE A 77 10.31 -0.18 4.08
C PHE A 77 9.64 0.36 2.82
N SER A 78 8.44 0.90 3.00
CA SER A 78 7.72 1.65 1.98
C SER A 78 7.29 2.99 2.59
N VAL A 79 7.42 4.05 1.82
CA VAL A 79 7.15 5.41 2.30
C VAL A 79 6.58 6.25 1.16
N ASP A 80 5.73 7.23 1.50
CA ASP A 80 5.17 8.15 0.52
C ASP A 80 6.28 8.89 -0.25
N ASN A 81 6.01 9.21 -1.50
CA ASN A 81 6.89 9.93 -2.42
C ASN A 81 8.19 9.22 -2.79
N PHE A 82 8.57 8.14 -2.12
CA PHE A 82 9.81 7.42 -2.40
C PHE A 82 9.56 5.98 -2.84
N TYR A 83 8.96 5.16 -1.96
CA TYR A 83 8.49 3.83 -2.30
C TYR A 83 7.02 3.73 -1.92
N PRO A 84 6.11 4.31 -2.73
CA PRO A 84 4.72 4.46 -2.33
C PRO A 84 3.84 3.23 -2.54
N PHE A 85 4.34 2.20 -3.21
CA PHE A 85 3.53 1.02 -3.49
C PHE A 85 3.77 -0.07 -2.46
N LEU A 86 2.69 -0.62 -1.90
CA LEU A 86 2.70 -1.67 -0.91
C LEU A 86 2.02 -2.91 -1.47
N SER A 87 2.77 -3.99 -1.56
CA SER A 87 2.23 -5.32 -1.84
C SER A 87 3.20 -6.36 -1.31
N SER A 88 2.80 -7.62 -1.34
CA SER A 88 3.69 -8.72 -0.97
C SER A 88 3.58 -9.84 -1.99
N ILE A 89 4.53 -10.76 -1.93
CA ILE A 89 4.49 -11.93 -2.81
C ILE A 89 3.20 -12.73 -2.61
N SER A 90 2.65 -12.72 -1.40
CA SER A 90 1.37 -13.35 -1.07
C SER A 90 0.23 -12.80 -1.93
N TYR A 91 0.24 -11.51 -2.28
CA TYR A 91 -0.75 -10.91 -3.15
C TYR A 91 -0.78 -11.57 -4.53
N PHE A 92 0.39 -11.86 -5.08
CA PHE A 92 0.51 -12.46 -6.40
C PHE A 92 0.28 -13.98 -6.40
N THR A 93 0.75 -14.67 -5.37
CA THR A 93 0.68 -16.13 -5.28
C THR A 93 -0.59 -16.65 -4.62
N LYS A 94 -1.30 -15.77 -3.86
CA LYS A 94 -2.47 -16.15 -3.05
C LYS A 94 -2.15 -17.20 -2.01
N THR A 95 -0.91 -17.24 -1.53
CA THR A 95 -0.45 -18.12 -0.46
C THR A 95 -0.22 -17.34 0.82
N PRO A 96 -0.26 -18.00 2.00
CA PRO A 96 0.02 -17.32 3.27
C PRO A 96 1.38 -16.61 3.26
N SER A 97 1.42 -15.42 3.82
CA SER A 97 2.63 -14.59 3.85
C SER A 97 3.57 -14.99 4.98
N ASP A 98 4.87 -14.98 4.68
CA ASP A 98 5.93 -15.04 5.69
C ASP A 98 6.34 -13.63 6.17
N PHE A 99 5.75 -12.60 5.56
CA PHE A 99 6.07 -11.21 5.87
C PHE A 99 4.93 -10.55 6.59
N GLU A 100 5.30 -9.56 7.43
CA GLU A 100 4.35 -8.65 8.05
C GLU A 100 4.61 -7.23 7.56
N ILE A 101 3.54 -6.43 7.45
CA ILE A 101 3.62 -5.02 7.07
C ILE A 101 3.08 -4.21 8.25
N LEU A 102 3.96 -3.42 8.85
CA LEU A 102 3.68 -2.68 10.09
C LEU A 102 3.72 -1.18 9.85
N ALA A 103 2.65 -0.48 10.24
CA ALA A 103 2.61 0.98 10.19
C ALA A 103 3.48 1.58 11.29
N MET A 104 4.46 2.39 10.90
CA MET A 104 5.39 3.04 11.81
C MET A 104 4.92 4.42 12.25
N GLU A 105 3.91 4.96 11.58
CA GLU A 105 3.25 6.22 11.93
C GLU A 105 1.81 6.18 11.41
N ASP A 106 1.00 7.15 11.82
CA ASP A 106 -0.35 7.28 11.28
C ASP A 106 -0.25 7.50 9.77
N ALA A 107 -1.06 6.77 9.01
CA ALA A 107 -0.92 6.69 7.57
C ALA A 107 -2.26 6.81 6.85
N GLU A 108 -2.19 7.16 5.58
CA GLU A 108 -3.32 7.17 4.65
C GLU A 108 -2.94 6.40 3.40
N LEU A 109 -3.76 5.43 3.04
CA LEU A 109 -3.56 4.55 1.90
C LEU A 109 -4.70 4.67 0.91
N ILE A 110 -4.39 4.36 -0.34
CA ILE A 110 -5.38 4.12 -1.39
C ILE A 110 -5.30 2.64 -1.74
N CYS A 111 -6.41 1.95 -1.65
CA CYS A 111 -6.50 0.53 -1.97
C CYS A 111 -7.60 0.21 -3.00
#